data_1039aaac57b8b88174a8c019bd7807e3
#
_entry.id   1039aaac57b8b88174a8c019bd7807e3
#
_cell.length_a   1.000
_cell.length_b   1.000
_cell.length_c   1.000
_cell.angle_alpha   90.00
_cell.angle_beta   90.00
_cell.angle_gamma   90.00
#
_symmetry.space_group_name_H-M   'P 1'
#
loop_
_entity.id
_entity.type
_entity.pdbx_description
1 polymer ?
#
loop_
_entity_poly.entity_id
_entity_poly.type
_entity_poly.pdbx_seq_one_letter_code
_entity_poly.pdbx_strand_id
1 'polypeptide(L)'
;MPATPISSNLGLTPYKGAWTKLTTKHLLKRVLFGVKSNEIDYFLNKGMAKSVSELLSPNINYPSPPLNDYNTATVIDPMVPMGTTWINNITADGTLNSYRRSTFKKWQVGAMVNQEKNITEKLCLFWANHFSIEADIVSYGNYVFSHHDTLRKNCLGNFKQLIKLITIDAGMLRYLNGYLNTNTAPDENYGRELQELFTLGKHADVKYTEADVKAAAKILTGWRINSAFSVYFDATKHDSTNKQFSSYYNNKIIAGKTAAAGATETDDLISMIFERPEVAKFICRKIYQFFVYYYIDDKVENNIISPLAEIFIKNNFEIKPVLEKLFQSEHFYDPLYIGCQIKSPIEHVVSCLREFNISFPNAISDYADAYYLFNNMVSQMINLGQNPSDPPNVAGWPAYYQVPEFYELWINADTLPKRNKFTDLMVESGYTRNGKKVAIDTIAFAKYICATPNDPNILIDALFANLVSTDVSATLKANLKKQILLSGQLSDYYWTDAWNAYQASATTINFNIVNVRLKALLKYIMNLPEYQLQ
;
A
#
# COMPACT_ATOMS: atom_id res chain seq x y z
N MET A 1 13.83 6.89 28.58
CA MET A 1 14.19 6.75 27.15
C MET A 1 13.44 5.54 26.65
N PRO A 2 12.80 5.55 25.49
CA PRO A 2 12.29 4.32 24.90
C PRO A 2 13.47 3.34 24.76
N ALA A 3 13.22 2.04 25.01
CA ALA A 3 14.25 1.02 24.84
C ALA A 3 14.72 1.01 23.37
N THR A 4 16.04 0.92 23.15
CA THR A 4 16.58 0.78 21.79
C THR A 4 15.96 -0.47 21.15
N PRO A 5 15.36 -0.38 19.97
CA PRO A 5 14.79 -1.54 19.30
C PRO A 5 15.85 -2.63 19.10
N ILE A 6 15.46 -3.88 19.34
CA ILE A 6 16.36 -5.03 19.15
C ILE A 6 16.31 -5.40 17.67
N SER A 7 17.47 -5.46 17.01
CA SER A 7 17.59 -5.96 15.65
C SER A 7 18.05 -7.41 15.61
N SER A 8 17.62 -8.13 14.57
CA SER A 8 18.04 -9.50 14.31
C SER A 8 19.55 -9.58 13.98
N ASN A 9 20.18 -10.69 14.37
CA ASN A 9 21.54 -11.04 13.90
C ASN A 9 21.53 -11.88 12.61
N LEU A 10 20.34 -12.25 12.11
CA LEU A 10 20.18 -13.05 10.90
C LEU A 10 20.43 -12.19 9.66
N GLY A 11 20.96 -12.82 8.61
CA GLY A 11 21.27 -12.17 7.34
C GLY A 11 20.33 -12.60 6.20
N LEU A 12 20.78 -12.38 4.96
CA LEU A 12 20.04 -12.75 3.75
C LEU A 12 20.25 -14.21 3.32
N THR A 13 20.76 -15.09 4.19
CA THR A 13 20.79 -16.54 3.92
C THR A 13 19.38 -17.05 3.68
N PRO A 14 19.18 -18.02 2.76
CA PRO A 14 17.86 -18.58 2.53
C PRO A 14 17.26 -19.18 3.81
N TYR A 15 16.00 -18.89 4.04
CA TYR A 15 15.25 -19.42 5.18
C TYR A 15 15.18 -20.96 5.14
N LYS A 16 15.62 -21.60 6.21
CA LYS A 16 15.66 -23.06 6.38
C LYS A 16 14.66 -23.58 7.40
N GLY A 17 13.96 -22.69 8.07
CA GLY A 17 12.94 -23.06 9.06
C GLY A 17 11.72 -23.72 8.40
N ALA A 18 10.83 -24.24 9.24
CA ALA A 18 9.60 -24.87 8.76
C ALA A 18 8.66 -23.85 8.10
N TRP A 19 8.11 -24.22 6.95
CA TRP A 19 7.04 -23.48 6.30
C TRP A 19 5.71 -23.85 6.95
N THR A 20 5.20 -23.00 7.82
CA THR A 20 4.02 -23.20 8.65
C THR A 20 2.92 -22.20 8.32
N LYS A 21 1.72 -22.35 8.89
CA LYS A 21 0.65 -21.36 8.78
C LYS A 21 1.11 -19.97 9.27
N LEU A 22 1.91 -19.90 10.33
CA LEU A 22 2.43 -18.65 10.89
C LEU A 22 3.37 -17.94 9.89
N THR A 23 4.39 -18.64 9.37
CA THR A 23 5.34 -18.08 8.41
C THR A 23 4.69 -17.74 7.07
N THR A 24 3.75 -18.58 6.59
CA THR A 24 2.94 -18.29 5.40
C THR A 24 2.12 -17.01 5.60
N LYS A 25 1.39 -16.90 6.71
CA LYS A 25 0.58 -15.73 7.04
C LYS A 25 1.43 -14.48 7.19
N HIS A 26 2.62 -14.57 7.82
CA HIS A 26 3.54 -13.46 7.91
C HIS A 26 3.91 -12.90 6.53
N LEU A 27 4.40 -13.74 5.60
CA LEU A 27 4.68 -13.30 4.24
C LEU A 27 3.46 -12.64 3.60
N LEU A 28 2.31 -13.31 3.62
CA LEU A 28 1.10 -12.83 2.96
C LEU A 28 0.60 -11.49 3.52
N LYS A 29 0.60 -11.30 4.85
CA LYS A 29 0.19 -10.03 5.46
C LYS A 29 1.12 -8.87 5.10
N ARG A 30 2.42 -9.14 4.86
CA ARG A 30 3.39 -8.12 4.42
C ARG A 30 3.19 -7.73 2.95
N VAL A 31 2.84 -8.68 2.10
CA VAL A 31 2.79 -8.46 0.64
C VAL A 31 1.38 -8.25 0.08
N LEU A 32 0.33 -8.51 0.87
CA LEU A 32 -1.08 -8.30 0.50
C LEU A 32 -1.78 -7.36 1.50
N PHE A 33 -2.98 -6.90 1.15
CA PHE A 33 -3.87 -6.18 2.06
C PHE A 33 -4.74 -7.17 2.85
N GLY A 34 -4.23 -7.75 3.94
CA GLY A 34 -4.91 -8.81 4.65
C GLY A 34 -4.95 -10.13 3.87
N VAL A 35 -5.33 -11.22 4.55
CA VAL A 35 -5.21 -12.58 4.00
C VAL A 35 -6.48 -13.38 4.27
N LYS A 36 -7.04 -13.97 3.23
CA LYS A 36 -8.15 -14.91 3.34
C LYS A 36 -7.64 -16.27 3.83
N SER A 37 -8.44 -17.00 4.61
CA SER A 37 -8.05 -18.32 5.14
C SER A 37 -7.64 -19.31 4.04
N ASN A 38 -8.39 -19.33 2.93
CA ASN A 38 -8.08 -20.18 1.79
C ASN A 38 -6.79 -19.77 1.04
N GLU A 39 -6.39 -18.50 1.11
CA GLU A 39 -5.10 -18.05 0.57
C GLU A 39 -3.94 -18.58 1.44
N ILE A 40 -4.10 -18.62 2.76
CA ILE A 40 -3.09 -19.21 3.66
C ILE A 40 -2.89 -20.69 3.31
N ASP A 41 -3.96 -21.45 3.22
CA ASP A 41 -3.88 -22.88 2.90
C ASP A 41 -3.31 -23.13 1.49
N TYR A 42 -3.66 -22.30 0.51
CA TYR A 42 -3.11 -22.36 -0.84
C TYR A 42 -1.59 -22.19 -0.86
N PHE A 43 -1.07 -21.13 -0.23
CA PHE A 43 0.36 -20.83 -0.22
C PHE A 43 1.14 -21.74 0.73
N LEU A 44 0.53 -22.22 1.81
CA LEU A 44 1.12 -23.22 2.69
C LEU A 44 1.45 -24.51 1.91
N ASN A 45 0.49 -25.00 1.14
CA ASN A 45 0.66 -26.22 0.32
C ASN A 45 1.65 -26.03 -0.84
N LYS A 46 1.88 -24.79 -1.27
CA LYS A 46 2.79 -24.48 -2.38
C LYS A 46 4.27 -24.48 -1.96
N GLY A 47 4.55 -24.24 -0.70
CA GLY A 47 5.90 -24.06 -0.16
C GLY A 47 6.47 -22.64 -0.40
N MET A 48 7.43 -22.24 0.41
CA MET A 48 7.94 -20.86 0.51
C MET A 48 8.44 -20.31 -0.84
N ALA A 49 9.40 -20.99 -1.48
CA ALA A 49 10.03 -20.46 -2.71
C ALA A 49 9.03 -20.24 -3.85
N LYS A 50 8.10 -21.20 -4.05
CA LYS A 50 7.06 -21.09 -5.08
C LYS A 50 6.05 -20.00 -4.72
N SER A 51 5.75 -19.82 -3.44
CA SER A 51 4.87 -18.75 -2.95
C SER A 51 5.45 -17.38 -3.24
N VAL A 52 6.73 -17.15 -2.90
CA VAL A 52 7.42 -15.89 -3.20
C VAL A 52 7.47 -15.64 -4.71
N SER A 53 7.80 -16.64 -5.51
CA SER A 53 7.83 -16.52 -6.97
C SER A 53 6.48 -16.10 -7.56
N GLU A 54 5.37 -16.70 -7.10
CA GLU A 54 4.02 -16.33 -7.56
C GLU A 54 3.62 -14.94 -7.11
N LEU A 55 3.83 -14.60 -5.83
CA LEU A 55 3.52 -13.28 -5.29
C LEU A 55 4.28 -12.15 -6.02
N LEU A 56 5.48 -12.44 -6.52
CA LEU A 56 6.30 -11.52 -7.33
C LEU A 56 6.12 -11.71 -8.85
N SER A 57 5.07 -12.39 -9.28
CA SER A 57 4.73 -12.43 -10.70
C SER A 57 3.96 -11.18 -11.12
N PRO A 58 4.23 -10.63 -12.32
CA PRO A 58 3.49 -9.50 -12.83
C PRO A 58 1.99 -9.79 -12.85
N ASN A 59 1.18 -8.82 -12.44
CA ASN A 59 -0.25 -8.90 -12.63
C ASN A 59 -0.58 -8.70 -14.12
N ILE A 60 -1.19 -9.69 -14.73
CA ILE A 60 -1.64 -9.66 -16.12
C ILE A 60 -3.12 -9.22 -16.23
N ASN A 61 -3.87 -9.31 -15.15
CA ASN A 61 -5.28 -8.92 -15.08
C ASN A 61 -5.39 -7.54 -14.42
N TYR A 62 -5.27 -6.49 -15.22
CA TYR A 62 -5.44 -5.14 -14.71
C TYR A 62 -6.89 -4.88 -14.29
N PRO A 63 -7.14 -4.17 -13.18
CA PRO A 63 -8.48 -3.75 -12.83
C PRO A 63 -9.10 -2.93 -13.94
N SER A 64 -10.38 -3.17 -14.25
CA SER A 64 -11.12 -2.29 -15.16
C SER A 64 -11.02 -0.84 -14.70
N PRO A 65 -10.86 0.14 -15.59
CA PRO A 65 -10.67 1.53 -15.22
C PRO A 65 -11.87 2.10 -14.44
N PRO A 66 -11.67 3.19 -13.66
CA PRO A 66 -12.74 3.81 -12.90
C PRO A 66 -13.87 4.32 -13.80
N LEU A 67 -15.10 4.17 -13.33
CA LEU A 67 -16.32 4.51 -14.05
C LEU A 67 -16.93 5.80 -13.50
N ASN A 68 -17.70 6.50 -14.34
CA ASN A 68 -18.53 7.60 -13.90
C ASN A 68 -19.67 7.09 -13.01
N ASP A 69 -19.61 7.40 -11.71
CA ASP A 69 -20.66 7.16 -10.70
C ASP A 69 -21.23 8.47 -10.16
N TYR A 70 -20.90 9.62 -10.75
CA TYR A 70 -21.12 10.95 -10.19
C TYR A 70 -22.13 11.81 -10.96
N ASN A 71 -22.61 11.42 -12.13
CA ASN A 71 -23.65 12.18 -12.83
C ASN A 71 -24.94 12.16 -12.00
N THR A 72 -25.53 13.34 -11.84
CA THR A 72 -26.79 13.56 -11.11
C THR A 72 -27.67 14.52 -11.91
N ALA A 73 -28.83 14.90 -11.36
CA ALA A 73 -29.67 15.93 -11.99
C ALA A 73 -28.99 17.31 -12.09
N THR A 74 -27.99 17.58 -11.23
CA THR A 74 -27.30 18.88 -11.12
C THR A 74 -25.84 18.85 -11.61
N VAL A 75 -25.26 17.67 -11.74
CA VAL A 75 -23.87 17.47 -12.23
C VAL A 75 -23.90 16.49 -13.38
N ILE A 76 -23.60 16.94 -14.56
CA ILE A 76 -23.57 16.12 -15.78
C ILE A 76 -22.20 16.25 -16.41
N ASP A 77 -21.53 15.12 -16.63
CA ASP A 77 -20.37 15.03 -17.50
C ASP A 77 -20.88 14.68 -18.92
N PRO A 78 -20.92 15.66 -19.83
CA PRO A 78 -21.58 15.45 -21.12
C PRO A 78 -20.80 14.51 -22.05
N MET A 79 -19.51 14.31 -21.77
CA MET A 79 -18.61 13.46 -22.59
C MET A 79 -18.50 12.05 -22.04
N VAL A 80 -18.98 11.80 -20.82
CA VAL A 80 -18.82 10.52 -20.12
C VAL A 80 -20.17 10.08 -19.55
N PRO A 81 -20.90 9.21 -20.22
CA PRO A 81 -22.14 8.64 -19.69
C PRO A 81 -21.92 7.89 -18.38
N MET A 82 -22.98 7.81 -17.55
CA MET A 82 -22.97 7.00 -16.32
C MET A 82 -22.53 5.55 -16.62
N GLY A 83 -21.68 5.00 -15.74
CA GLY A 83 -21.17 3.64 -15.88
C GLY A 83 -20.13 3.46 -16.98
N THR A 84 -19.64 4.53 -17.62
CA THR A 84 -18.53 4.48 -18.57
C THR A 84 -17.27 5.11 -17.97
N THR A 85 -16.10 4.78 -18.51
CA THR A 85 -14.83 5.31 -18.00
C THR A 85 -14.55 6.73 -18.50
N TRP A 86 -14.04 7.56 -17.63
CA TRP A 86 -13.64 8.95 -17.89
C TRP A 86 -12.14 9.10 -18.22
N ILE A 87 -11.34 8.03 -18.11
CA ILE A 87 -9.87 8.14 -18.16
C ILE A 87 -9.34 8.71 -19.49
N ASN A 88 -10.06 8.51 -20.60
CA ASN A 88 -9.68 9.00 -21.92
C ASN A 88 -10.34 10.34 -22.30
N ASN A 89 -11.21 10.88 -21.44
CA ASN A 89 -11.92 12.13 -21.69
C ASN A 89 -11.40 13.21 -20.73
N ILE A 90 -10.39 13.97 -21.16
CA ILE A 90 -9.80 15.02 -20.34
C ILE A 90 -10.65 16.28 -20.43
N THR A 91 -10.87 16.96 -19.32
CA THR A 91 -11.61 18.21 -19.21
C THR A 91 -10.88 19.21 -18.31
N ALA A 92 -11.02 20.50 -18.61
CA ALA A 92 -10.55 21.58 -17.75
C ALA A 92 -11.56 21.94 -16.64
N ASP A 93 -12.78 21.38 -16.68
CA ASP A 93 -13.80 21.64 -15.67
C ASP A 93 -13.35 21.12 -14.28
N GLY A 94 -13.16 22.05 -13.34
CA GLY A 94 -12.69 21.76 -11.98
C GLY A 94 -13.68 20.92 -11.16
N THR A 95 -15.00 21.12 -11.39
CA THR A 95 -16.05 20.36 -10.71
C THR A 95 -16.04 18.90 -11.15
N LEU A 96 -16.01 18.65 -12.46
CA LEU A 96 -15.93 17.29 -12.99
C LEU A 96 -14.64 16.60 -12.55
N ASN A 97 -13.51 17.30 -12.58
CA ASN A 97 -12.24 16.75 -12.10
C ASN A 97 -12.28 16.40 -10.60
N SER A 98 -12.95 17.18 -9.76
CA SER A 98 -13.14 16.85 -8.34
C SER A 98 -13.91 15.52 -8.16
N TYR A 99 -15.00 15.33 -8.91
CA TYR A 99 -15.74 14.06 -8.91
C TYR A 99 -14.90 12.89 -9.43
N ARG A 100 -14.14 13.08 -10.51
CA ARG A 100 -13.26 12.05 -11.08
C ARG A 100 -12.17 11.61 -10.09
N ARG A 101 -11.56 12.56 -9.34
CA ARG A 101 -10.62 12.23 -8.26
C ARG A 101 -11.30 11.45 -7.13
N SER A 102 -12.49 11.86 -6.73
CA SER A 102 -13.29 11.10 -5.75
C SER A 102 -13.58 9.67 -6.23
N THR A 103 -14.03 9.53 -7.47
CA THR A 103 -14.27 8.22 -8.10
C THR A 103 -13.00 7.37 -8.16
N PHE A 104 -11.85 7.98 -8.45
CA PHE A 104 -10.57 7.29 -8.44
C PHE A 104 -10.25 6.69 -7.06
N LYS A 105 -10.43 7.43 -5.97
CA LYS A 105 -10.24 6.92 -4.60
C LYS A 105 -11.14 5.72 -4.29
N LYS A 106 -12.41 5.78 -4.69
CA LYS A 106 -13.36 4.66 -4.55
C LYS A 106 -12.88 3.44 -5.35
N TRP A 107 -12.46 3.65 -6.59
CA TRP A 107 -11.94 2.59 -7.46
C TRP A 107 -10.69 1.92 -6.88
N GLN A 108 -9.76 2.69 -6.26
CA GLN A 108 -8.58 2.14 -5.59
C GLN A 108 -8.97 1.17 -4.46
N VAL A 109 -10.01 1.48 -3.69
CA VAL A 109 -10.54 0.55 -2.67
C VAL A 109 -10.98 -0.76 -3.32
N GLY A 110 -11.75 -0.67 -4.42
CA GLY A 110 -12.18 -1.85 -5.17
C GLY A 110 -11.01 -2.69 -5.68
N ALA A 111 -9.96 -2.04 -6.21
CA ALA A 111 -8.75 -2.73 -6.68
C ALA A 111 -8.02 -3.46 -5.53
N MET A 112 -7.86 -2.81 -4.36
CA MET A 112 -7.20 -3.40 -3.19
C MET A 112 -8.01 -4.55 -2.58
N VAL A 113 -9.34 -4.41 -2.48
CA VAL A 113 -10.21 -5.47 -1.93
C VAL A 113 -10.22 -6.71 -2.83
N ASN A 114 -10.27 -6.50 -4.14
CA ASN A 114 -10.32 -7.56 -5.15
C ASN A 114 -8.93 -7.95 -5.69
N GLN A 115 -7.84 -7.53 -5.03
CA GLN A 115 -6.49 -7.86 -5.49
C GLN A 115 -6.30 -9.36 -5.72
N GLU A 116 -5.51 -9.69 -6.72
CA GLU A 116 -5.06 -11.05 -6.98
C GLU A 116 -4.00 -11.51 -5.97
N LYS A 117 -3.57 -12.77 -6.09
CA LYS A 117 -2.53 -13.36 -5.25
C LYS A 117 -1.12 -12.90 -5.65
N ASN A 118 -0.95 -11.57 -5.79
CA ASN A 118 0.34 -10.95 -6.10
C ASN A 118 0.50 -9.61 -5.37
N ILE A 119 1.73 -9.12 -5.31
CA ILE A 119 2.13 -7.95 -4.53
C ILE A 119 1.73 -6.61 -5.19
N THR A 120 1.16 -6.59 -6.39
CA THR A 120 1.00 -5.38 -7.21
C THR A 120 0.31 -4.25 -6.47
N GLU A 121 -0.86 -4.47 -5.86
CA GLU A 121 -1.59 -3.39 -5.17
C GLU A 121 -0.82 -2.87 -3.94
N LYS A 122 -0.10 -3.74 -3.23
CA LYS A 122 0.76 -3.35 -2.11
C LYS A 122 1.94 -2.48 -2.57
N LEU A 123 2.57 -2.84 -3.68
CA LEU A 123 3.62 -2.03 -4.30
C LEU A 123 3.07 -0.72 -4.91
N CYS A 124 1.84 -0.70 -5.41
CA CYS A 124 1.19 0.56 -5.80
C CYS A 124 1.11 1.53 -4.62
N LEU A 125 0.73 1.05 -3.43
CA LEU A 125 0.72 1.89 -2.22
C LEU A 125 2.13 2.36 -1.85
N PHE A 126 3.13 1.46 -1.91
CA PHE A 126 4.53 1.77 -1.64
C PHE A 126 5.06 2.87 -2.59
N TRP A 127 4.91 2.68 -3.89
CA TRP A 127 5.39 3.63 -4.89
C TRP A 127 4.60 4.93 -4.91
N ALA A 128 3.28 4.91 -4.65
CA ALA A 128 2.48 6.12 -4.52
C ALA A 128 2.89 6.97 -3.31
N ASN A 129 3.44 6.35 -2.27
CA ASN A 129 4.01 7.07 -1.14
C ASN A 129 5.47 7.51 -1.37
N HIS A 130 6.21 6.85 -2.25
CA HIS A 130 7.56 7.23 -2.66
C HIS A 130 7.55 8.36 -3.71
N PHE A 131 6.72 8.24 -4.73
CA PHE A 131 6.49 9.23 -5.77
C PHE A 131 5.19 9.99 -5.50
N SER A 132 5.13 10.65 -4.36
CA SER A 132 3.91 11.28 -3.89
C SER A 132 3.46 12.41 -4.79
N ILE A 133 2.17 12.42 -5.09
CA ILE A 133 1.44 13.57 -5.63
C ILE A 133 0.19 13.78 -4.78
N GLU A 134 -0.20 15.02 -4.55
CA GLU A 134 -1.50 15.36 -3.94
C GLU A 134 -2.54 15.51 -5.04
N ALA A 135 -3.52 14.60 -5.06
CA ALA A 135 -4.55 14.57 -6.11
C ALA A 135 -5.30 15.90 -6.22
N ASP A 136 -5.53 16.57 -5.09
CA ASP A 136 -6.23 17.86 -5.06
C ASP A 136 -5.39 19.01 -5.65
N ILE A 137 -4.05 19.00 -5.48
CA ILE A 137 -3.13 19.98 -6.09
C ILE A 137 -2.97 19.72 -7.59
N VAL A 138 -2.79 18.45 -7.99
CA VAL A 138 -2.72 18.05 -9.41
C VAL A 138 -3.98 18.48 -10.14
N SER A 139 -5.13 18.41 -9.47
CA SER A 139 -6.46 18.85 -9.91
C SER A 139 -7.11 18.01 -11.01
N TYR A 140 -6.38 17.39 -11.93
CA TYR A 140 -6.90 16.61 -13.04
C TYR A 140 -7.01 15.12 -12.71
N GLY A 141 -8.23 14.56 -12.70
CA GLY A 141 -8.46 13.15 -12.40
C GLY A 141 -7.70 12.20 -13.34
N ASN A 142 -7.61 12.55 -14.61
CA ASN A 142 -6.88 11.77 -15.61
C ASN A 142 -5.37 11.69 -15.31
N TYR A 143 -4.75 12.78 -14.85
CA TYR A 143 -3.33 12.78 -14.47
C TYR A 143 -3.08 11.95 -13.24
N VAL A 144 -3.95 12.06 -12.23
CA VAL A 144 -3.87 11.24 -11.01
C VAL A 144 -3.99 9.76 -11.36
N PHE A 145 -4.95 9.39 -12.19
CA PHE A 145 -5.10 8.01 -12.66
C PHE A 145 -3.86 7.53 -13.43
N SER A 146 -3.39 8.32 -14.43
CA SER A 146 -2.23 7.97 -15.26
C SER A 146 -0.96 7.78 -14.45
N HIS A 147 -0.73 8.64 -13.44
CA HIS A 147 0.38 8.51 -12.49
C HIS A 147 0.34 7.15 -11.79
N HIS A 148 -0.78 6.83 -11.15
CA HIS A 148 -0.93 5.55 -10.44
C HIS A 148 -0.90 4.34 -11.37
N ASP A 149 -1.39 4.46 -12.60
CA ASP A 149 -1.32 3.40 -13.60
C ASP A 149 0.13 3.13 -14.05
N THR A 150 0.92 4.21 -14.19
CA THR A 150 2.38 4.12 -14.43
C THR A 150 3.08 3.39 -13.29
N LEU A 151 2.77 3.71 -12.04
CA LEU A 151 3.31 3.01 -10.88
C LEU A 151 2.93 1.53 -10.88
N ARG A 152 1.66 1.20 -11.14
CA ARG A 152 1.16 -0.18 -11.19
C ARG A 152 1.86 -1.01 -12.24
N LYS A 153 1.97 -0.50 -13.46
CA LYS A 153 2.58 -1.19 -14.59
C LYS A 153 4.07 -1.48 -14.41
N ASN A 154 4.76 -0.64 -13.62
CA ASN A 154 6.21 -0.71 -13.43
C ASN A 154 6.62 -1.12 -12.01
N CYS A 155 5.68 -1.50 -11.15
CA CYS A 155 5.92 -1.70 -9.71
C CYS A 155 6.98 -2.77 -9.37
N LEU A 156 7.18 -3.78 -10.20
CA LEU A 156 8.16 -4.86 -10.08
C LEU A 156 9.31 -4.78 -11.11
N GLY A 157 9.28 -3.76 -11.97
CA GLY A 157 10.20 -3.61 -13.09
C GLY A 157 11.49 -2.87 -12.73
N ASN A 158 12.02 -2.19 -13.72
CA ASN A 158 13.28 -1.44 -13.61
C ASN A 158 13.08 -0.08 -12.95
N PHE A 159 13.75 0.15 -11.82
CA PHE A 159 13.62 1.40 -11.06
C PHE A 159 14.13 2.63 -11.82
N LYS A 160 15.24 2.49 -12.59
CA LYS A 160 15.76 3.58 -13.40
C LYS A 160 14.75 4.01 -14.48
N GLN A 161 14.09 3.03 -15.11
CA GLN A 161 13.02 3.31 -16.06
C GLN A 161 11.79 3.94 -15.39
N LEU A 162 11.45 3.49 -14.17
CA LEU A 162 10.34 4.09 -13.40
C LEU A 162 10.63 5.56 -13.07
N ILE A 163 11.84 5.91 -12.63
CA ILE A 163 12.28 7.30 -12.41
C ILE A 163 12.09 8.13 -13.68
N LYS A 164 12.50 7.60 -14.84
CA LYS A 164 12.33 8.30 -16.12
C LYS A 164 10.85 8.59 -16.42
N LEU A 165 9.99 7.59 -16.28
CA LEU A 165 8.56 7.73 -16.53
C LEU A 165 7.92 8.76 -15.59
N ILE A 166 8.30 8.75 -14.30
CA ILE A 166 7.78 9.70 -13.30
C ILE A 166 8.30 11.12 -13.55
N THR A 167 9.54 11.28 -14.00
CA THR A 167 10.13 12.60 -14.30
C THR A 167 9.32 13.37 -15.37
N ILE A 168 8.75 12.67 -16.33
CA ILE A 168 7.95 13.26 -17.40
C ILE A 168 6.45 12.94 -17.27
N ASP A 169 6.01 12.48 -16.10
CA ASP A 169 4.60 12.21 -15.82
C ASP A 169 3.79 13.51 -15.68
N ALA A 170 2.62 13.60 -16.29
CA ALA A 170 1.80 14.81 -16.25
C ALA A 170 1.36 15.18 -14.83
N GLY A 171 1.05 14.19 -13.99
CA GLY A 171 0.69 14.39 -12.58
C GLY A 171 1.86 14.99 -11.80
N MET A 172 3.05 14.41 -11.95
CA MET A 172 4.27 14.87 -11.27
C MET A 172 4.71 16.25 -11.78
N LEU A 173 4.72 16.48 -13.11
CA LEU A 173 5.02 17.78 -13.70
C LEU A 173 4.07 18.86 -13.19
N ARG A 174 2.80 18.53 -13.00
CA ARG A 174 1.80 19.46 -12.46
C ARG A 174 2.02 19.72 -10.97
N TYR A 175 2.26 18.67 -10.20
CA TYR A 175 2.41 18.74 -8.73
C TYR A 175 3.61 19.58 -8.31
N LEU A 176 4.76 19.37 -8.94
CA LEU A 176 6.02 20.06 -8.64
C LEU A 176 6.36 21.20 -9.60
N ASN A 177 5.37 21.72 -10.35
CA ASN A 177 5.52 22.83 -11.29
C ASN A 177 6.53 22.60 -12.42
N GLY A 178 6.98 21.39 -12.66
CA GLY A 178 7.96 21.07 -13.72
C GLY A 178 7.51 21.51 -15.11
N TYR A 179 6.19 21.53 -15.38
CA TYR A 179 5.64 22.02 -16.64
C TYR A 179 5.83 23.55 -16.85
N LEU A 180 6.21 24.30 -15.82
CA LEU A 180 6.53 25.75 -15.88
C LEU A 180 8.03 26.00 -15.97
N ASN A 181 8.89 25.00 -15.79
CA ASN A 181 10.34 25.10 -15.78
C ASN A 181 10.87 25.49 -17.16
N THR A 182 11.57 26.64 -17.27
CA THR A 182 12.08 27.20 -18.53
C THR A 182 13.52 27.65 -18.42
N ASN A 183 14.21 27.79 -19.56
CA ASN A 183 15.58 28.28 -19.64
C ASN A 183 15.77 29.72 -19.07
N THR A 184 14.72 30.54 -19.08
CA THR A 184 14.75 31.91 -18.52
C THR A 184 14.44 31.95 -17.02
N ALA A 185 13.81 30.90 -16.49
CA ALA A 185 13.44 30.76 -15.07
C ALA A 185 13.51 29.28 -14.69
N PRO A 186 14.72 28.72 -14.52
CA PRO A 186 14.88 27.33 -14.07
C PRO A 186 14.29 27.14 -12.67
N ASP A 187 13.39 26.14 -12.54
CA ASP A 187 12.75 25.79 -11.26
C ASP A 187 13.48 24.59 -10.64
N GLU A 188 13.98 24.78 -9.43
CA GLU A 188 14.78 23.80 -8.69
C GLU A 188 13.93 22.69 -8.03
N ASN A 189 12.62 22.88 -7.92
CA ASN A 189 11.75 22.04 -7.09
C ASN A 189 11.88 20.56 -7.46
N TYR A 190 11.53 20.19 -8.69
CA TYR A 190 11.66 18.78 -9.09
C TYR A 190 13.12 18.29 -9.11
N GLY A 191 14.08 19.14 -9.50
CA GLY A 191 15.51 18.79 -9.51
C GLY A 191 16.03 18.46 -8.10
N ARG A 192 15.50 19.09 -7.06
CA ARG A 192 15.76 18.81 -5.66
C ARG A 192 15.12 17.49 -5.23
N GLU A 193 13.82 17.34 -5.47
CA GLU A 193 13.08 16.15 -5.05
C GLU A 193 13.56 14.88 -5.76
N LEU A 194 13.97 14.98 -7.02
CA LEU A 194 14.59 13.87 -7.76
C LEU A 194 15.81 13.32 -7.03
N GLN A 195 16.68 14.20 -6.51
CA GLN A 195 17.88 13.80 -5.79
C GLN A 195 17.57 13.42 -4.34
N GLU A 196 16.80 14.23 -3.64
CA GLU A 196 16.56 14.14 -2.21
C GLU A 196 15.55 13.06 -1.83
N LEU A 197 14.39 13.03 -2.47
CA LEU A 197 13.30 12.14 -2.07
C LEU A 197 13.18 10.89 -2.95
N PHE A 198 13.53 11.01 -4.24
CA PHE A 198 13.23 9.94 -5.18
C PHE A 198 14.42 9.01 -5.46
N THR A 199 15.67 9.46 -5.26
CA THR A 199 16.83 8.63 -5.63
C THR A 199 17.90 8.46 -4.56
N LEU A 200 18.46 9.52 -3.97
CA LEU A 200 19.64 9.48 -3.10
C LEU A 200 19.32 9.53 -1.61
N GLY A 201 18.29 10.29 -1.23
CA GLY A 201 17.98 10.57 0.16
C GLY A 201 18.87 11.66 0.78
N LYS A 202 18.79 11.77 2.11
CA LYS A 202 19.59 12.70 2.95
C LYS A 202 20.51 11.97 3.92
N HIS A 203 21.02 10.81 3.57
CA HIS A 203 21.94 10.08 4.43
C HIS A 203 23.31 10.76 4.49
N ALA A 204 24.10 10.47 5.55
CA ALA A 204 25.38 11.15 5.81
C ALA A 204 26.45 10.99 4.70
N ASP A 205 26.35 9.94 3.89
CA ASP A 205 27.22 9.66 2.74
C ASP A 205 26.77 10.39 1.45
N VAL A 206 25.59 10.99 1.41
CA VAL A 206 25.08 11.78 0.28
C VAL A 206 25.59 13.22 0.37
N LYS A 207 26.35 13.68 -0.64
CA LYS A 207 27.07 14.97 -0.62
C LYS A 207 26.83 15.83 -1.87
N TYR A 208 25.70 15.66 -2.59
CA TYR A 208 25.36 16.59 -3.66
C TYR A 208 25.13 18.00 -3.09
N THR A 209 25.30 19.01 -3.93
CA THR A 209 25.30 20.44 -3.53
C THR A 209 24.11 21.17 -4.15
N GLU A 210 23.85 22.39 -3.67
CA GLU A 210 22.87 23.28 -4.29
C GLU A 210 23.21 23.60 -5.77
N ALA A 211 24.50 23.59 -6.13
CA ALA A 211 24.90 23.75 -7.52
C ALA A 211 24.45 22.55 -8.39
N ASP A 212 24.44 21.35 -7.83
CA ASP A 212 23.95 20.14 -8.53
C ASP A 212 22.43 20.20 -8.72
N VAL A 213 21.70 20.73 -7.72
CA VAL A 213 20.26 20.95 -7.85
C VAL A 213 19.96 21.96 -8.97
N LYS A 214 20.70 23.07 -9.03
CA LYS A 214 20.56 24.08 -10.10
C LYS A 214 20.93 23.53 -11.48
N ALA A 215 21.96 22.69 -11.55
CA ALA A 215 22.34 22.03 -12.81
C ALA A 215 21.24 21.05 -13.28
N ALA A 216 20.67 20.26 -12.35
CA ALA A 216 19.54 19.39 -12.64
C ALA A 216 18.29 20.18 -13.10
N ALA A 217 17.97 21.30 -12.44
CA ALA A 217 16.86 22.18 -12.82
C ALA A 217 16.98 22.66 -14.27
N LYS A 218 18.18 23.07 -14.71
CA LYS A 218 18.45 23.48 -16.10
C LYS A 218 18.25 22.35 -17.11
N ILE A 219 18.67 21.12 -16.76
CA ILE A 219 18.45 19.92 -17.60
C ILE A 219 16.96 19.64 -17.78
N LEU A 220 16.18 19.85 -16.75
CA LEU A 220 14.75 19.54 -16.71
C LEU A 220 13.86 20.64 -17.32
N THR A 221 14.45 21.73 -17.84
CA THR A 221 13.73 22.76 -18.57
C THR A 221 13.16 22.23 -19.88
N GLY A 222 12.02 22.78 -20.32
CA GLY A 222 11.43 22.47 -21.63
C GLY A 222 10.35 21.38 -21.61
N TRP A 223 10.18 20.61 -20.55
CA TRP A 223 9.04 19.69 -20.43
C TRP A 223 7.76 20.47 -20.15
N ARG A 224 6.75 20.28 -20.99
CA ARG A 224 5.52 21.09 -21.00
C ARG A 224 4.28 20.21 -21.10
N ILE A 225 3.13 20.80 -20.74
CA ILE A 225 1.81 20.21 -20.98
C ILE A 225 1.07 21.11 -21.95
N ASN A 226 0.63 20.57 -23.08
CA ASN A 226 -0.09 21.32 -24.11
C ASN A 226 -1.58 21.49 -23.81
N SER A 227 -2.30 22.23 -24.68
CA SER A 227 -3.74 22.43 -24.56
C SER A 227 -4.57 21.15 -24.75
N ALA A 228 -3.99 20.11 -25.35
CA ALA A 228 -4.58 18.78 -25.44
C ALA A 228 -4.24 17.90 -24.22
N PHE A 229 -3.69 18.50 -23.16
CA PHE A 229 -3.33 17.86 -21.90
C PHE A 229 -2.25 16.75 -22.02
N SER A 230 -1.45 16.78 -23.07
CA SER A 230 -0.36 15.84 -23.31
C SER A 230 0.99 16.45 -22.97
N VAL A 231 1.88 15.63 -22.41
CA VAL A 231 3.28 16.04 -22.15
C VAL A 231 4.06 16.06 -23.45
N TYR A 232 4.87 17.09 -23.64
CA TYR A 232 5.79 17.24 -24.77
C TYR A 232 7.03 18.01 -24.34
N PHE A 233 8.07 17.94 -25.15
CA PHE A 233 9.29 18.71 -24.96
C PHE A 233 9.31 19.92 -25.91
N ASP A 234 9.43 21.12 -25.33
CA ASP A 234 9.57 22.40 -26.05
C ASP A 234 11.03 22.83 -26.02
N ALA A 235 11.74 22.61 -27.12
CA ALA A 235 13.14 22.97 -27.27
C ALA A 235 13.42 24.47 -27.11
N THR A 236 12.44 25.34 -27.37
CA THR A 236 12.58 26.81 -27.23
C THR A 236 12.62 27.25 -25.76
N LYS A 237 12.17 26.39 -24.86
CA LYS A 237 12.15 26.60 -23.39
C LYS A 237 13.26 25.83 -22.68
N HIS A 238 14.08 25.06 -23.42
CA HIS A 238 15.17 24.28 -22.85
C HIS A 238 16.46 25.09 -22.73
N ASP A 239 17.20 24.89 -21.64
CA ASP A 239 18.54 25.42 -21.45
C ASP A 239 19.56 24.52 -22.19
N SER A 240 20.10 25.01 -23.29
CA SER A 240 21.08 24.29 -24.11
C SER A 240 22.54 24.52 -23.72
N THR A 241 22.82 25.13 -22.55
CA THR A 241 24.19 25.30 -22.05
C THR A 241 24.73 24.01 -21.41
N ASN A 242 26.05 23.88 -21.26
CA ASN A 242 26.64 22.80 -20.51
C ASN A 242 26.29 22.89 -19.03
N LYS A 243 25.99 21.76 -18.39
CA LYS A 243 25.66 21.67 -16.96
C LYS A 243 26.78 20.96 -16.22
N GLN A 244 27.47 21.70 -15.37
CA GLN A 244 28.58 21.21 -14.53
C GLN A 244 28.02 20.70 -13.20
N PHE A 245 28.40 19.50 -12.82
CA PHE A 245 28.10 18.89 -11.52
C PHE A 245 29.34 18.86 -10.62
N SER A 246 29.12 18.73 -9.32
CA SER A 246 30.17 18.75 -8.29
C SER A 246 31.04 17.50 -8.28
N SER A 247 32.05 17.50 -7.40
CA SER A 247 32.91 16.32 -7.16
C SER A 247 32.11 15.10 -6.65
N TYR A 248 30.94 15.29 -6.04
CA TYR A 248 30.05 14.18 -5.69
C TYR A 248 29.65 13.37 -6.93
N TYR A 249 29.47 14.02 -8.07
CA TYR A 249 29.21 13.39 -9.37
C TYR A 249 30.47 13.33 -10.25
N ASN A 250 31.66 13.21 -9.64
CA ASN A 250 32.96 13.12 -10.33
C ASN A 250 33.26 14.32 -11.25
N ASN A 251 32.76 15.52 -10.91
CA ASN A 251 32.87 16.73 -11.73
C ASN A 251 32.33 16.55 -13.16
N LYS A 252 31.29 15.70 -13.32
CA LYS A 252 30.70 15.39 -14.63
C LYS A 252 30.10 16.63 -15.28
N ILE A 253 30.31 16.77 -16.58
CA ILE A 253 29.65 17.77 -17.42
C ILE A 253 28.63 17.04 -18.30
N ILE A 254 27.37 17.41 -18.19
CA ILE A 254 26.34 17.04 -19.19
C ILE A 254 26.34 18.12 -20.23
N ALA A 255 26.77 17.77 -21.44
CA ALA A 255 26.83 18.69 -22.58
C ALA A 255 25.42 19.15 -22.95
N GLY A 256 25.27 20.45 -23.15
CA GLY A 256 24.00 21.02 -23.60
C GLY A 256 23.66 20.57 -25.01
N LYS A 257 22.39 20.22 -25.22
CA LYS A 257 21.86 19.76 -26.50
C LYS A 257 20.77 20.73 -27.01
N THR A 258 20.65 20.86 -28.32
CA THR A 258 19.69 21.74 -28.97
C THR A 258 18.56 20.97 -29.63
N ALA A 259 17.49 21.65 -29.97
CA ALA A 259 16.31 21.10 -30.63
C ALA A 259 15.75 19.87 -29.85
N ALA A 260 15.19 18.90 -30.55
CA ALA A 260 14.60 17.71 -29.91
C ALA A 260 15.61 16.86 -29.11
N ALA A 261 16.90 16.97 -29.40
CA ALA A 261 17.95 16.26 -28.64
C ALA A 261 18.05 16.72 -27.18
N GLY A 262 17.63 17.96 -26.85
CA GLY A 262 17.58 18.46 -25.47
C GLY A 262 16.79 17.54 -24.52
N ALA A 263 15.73 16.90 -24.99
CA ALA A 263 14.95 15.97 -24.20
C ALA A 263 15.79 14.80 -23.64
N THR A 264 16.85 14.38 -24.34
CA THR A 264 17.70 13.26 -23.92
C THR A 264 18.66 13.63 -22.77
N GLU A 265 18.82 14.91 -22.44
CA GLU A 265 19.61 15.32 -21.27
C GLU A 265 18.97 14.81 -19.96
N THR A 266 17.66 14.63 -19.92
CA THR A 266 16.96 13.98 -18.81
C THR A 266 17.49 12.56 -18.58
N ASP A 267 17.74 11.80 -19.66
CA ASP A 267 18.31 10.45 -19.56
C ASP A 267 19.76 10.47 -19.08
N ASP A 268 20.53 11.47 -19.52
CA ASP A 268 21.92 11.67 -19.08
C ASP A 268 21.99 12.01 -17.58
N LEU A 269 21.09 12.88 -17.09
CA LEU A 269 20.95 13.22 -15.66
C LEU A 269 20.63 11.98 -14.82
N ILE A 270 19.60 11.24 -15.20
CA ILE A 270 19.19 10.03 -14.49
C ILE A 270 20.34 9.01 -14.49
N SER A 271 21.00 8.84 -15.64
CA SER A 271 22.13 7.90 -15.76
C SER A 271 23.27 8.28 -14.82
N MET A 272 23.60 9.58 -14.72
CA MET A 272 24.63 10.07 -13.80
C MET A 272 24.26 9.83 -12.33
N ILE A 273 23.01 10.09 -11.94
CA ILE A 273 22.54 9.84 -10.56
C ILE A 273 22.67 8.35 -10.22
N PHE A 274 22.34 7.46 -11.15
CA PHE A 274 22.41 6.00 -10.96
C PHE A 274 23.83 5.42 -11.00
N GLU A 275 24.86 6.21 -11.29
CA GLU A 275 26.26 5.85 -11.05
C GLU A 275 26.61 5.87 -9.55
N ARG A 276 25.74 6.47 -8.71
CA ARG A 276 25.92 6.55 -7.25
C ARG A 276 25.32 5.32 -6.57
N PRO A 277 26.12 4.56 -5.79
CA PRO A 277 25.62 3.39 -5.06
C PRO A 277 24.59 3.75 -3.98
N GLU A 278 24.58 4.99 -3.53
CA GLU A 278 23.63 5.52 -2.55
C GLU A 278 22.18 5.39 -3.02
N VAL A 279 21.92 5.44 -4.35
CA VAL A 279 20.58 5.21 -4.93
C VAL A 279 20.07 3.82 -4.55
N ALA A 280 20.88 2.80 -4.73
CA ALA A 280 20.48 1.43 -4.40
C ALA A 280 20.24 1.25 -2.91
N LYS A 281 21.12 1.78 -2.05
CA LYS A 281 20.97 1.72 -0.60
C LYS A 281 19.71 2.44 -0.13
N PHE A 282 19.43 3.62 -0.67
CA PHE A 282 18.24 4.41 -0.30
C PHE A 282 16.95 3.64 -0.58
N ILE A 283 16.83 3.06 -1.76
CA ILE A 283 15.63 2.29 -2.12
C ILE A 283 15.53 1.00 -1.30
N CYS A 284 16.65 0.30 -1.05
CA CYS A 284 16.64 -0.89 -0.20
C CYS A 284 16.25 -0.57 1.25
N ARG A 285 16.67 0.59 1.81
CA ARG A 285 16.20 1.06 3.13
C ARG A 285 14.70 1.28 3.14
N LYS A 286 14.13 1.95 2.11
CA LYS A 286 12.68 2.18 2.00
C LYS A 286 11.89 0.86 1.84
N ILE A 287 12.36 -0.07 1.02
CA ILE A 287 11.79 -1.41 0.90
C ILE A 287 11.80 -2.14 2.25
N TYR A 288 12.92 -2.10 2.96
CA TYR A 288 13.06 -2.72 4.26
C TYR A 288 12.07 -2.12 5.27
N GLN A 289 12.00 -0.79 5.37
CA GLN A 289 11.10 -0.10 6.30
C GLN A 289 9.63 -0.41 6.01
N PHE A 290 9.27 -0.58 4.77
CA PHE A 290 7.87 -0.88 4.38
C PHE A 290 7.49 -2.35 4.60
N PHE A 291 8.40 -3.29 4.30
CA PHE A 291 8.07 -4.72 4.31
C PHE A 291 8.56 -5.49 5.53
N VAL A 292 9.54 -4.97 6.29
CA VAL A 292 10.16 -5.69 7.40
C VAL A 292 10.00 -4.94 8.72
N TYR A 293 10.77 -3.84 8.90
CA TYR A 293 10.78 -3.11 10.16
C TYR A 293 11.27 -1.67 9.96
N TYR A 294 10.72 -0.74 10.74
CA TYR A 294 11.02 0.70 10.60
C TYR A 294 12.46 1.07 11.00
N TYR A 295 13.06 0.34 11.92
CA TYR A 295 14.37 0.66 12.48
C TYR A 295 15.49 -0.04 11.72
N ILE A 296 16.49 0.73 11.33
CA ILE A 296 17.69 0.27 10.62
C ILE A 296 18.90 0.70 11.46
N ASP A 297 19.55 -0.25 12.11
CA ASP A 297 20.82 -0.06 12.79
C ASP A 297 22.01 -0.46 11.89
N ASP A 298 23.22 -0.32 12.40
CA ASP A 298 24.44 -0.68 11.67
C ASP A 298 24.46 -2.15 11.24
N LYS A 299 23.84 -3.07 12.01
CA LYS A 299 23.78 -4.49 11.67
C LYS A 299 22.86 -4.71 10.47
N VAL A 300 21.67 -4.11 10.50
CA VAL A 300 20.73 -4.17 9.38
C VAL A 300 21.33 -3.48 8.15
N GLU A 301 21.97 -2.32 8.32
CA GLU A 301 22.64 -1.62 7.22
C GLU A 301 23.71 -2.50 6.56
N ASN A 302 24.56 -3.15 7.35
CA ASN A 302 25.68 -3.95 6.82
C ASN A 302 25.28 -5.33 6.32
N ASN A 303 24.35 -6.02 7.02
CA ASN A 303 24.01 -7.42 6.73
C ASN A 303 22.80 -7.57 5.78
N ILE A 304 22.00 -6.54 5.64
CA ILE A 304 20.76 -6.58 4.85
C ILE A 304 20.78 -5.52 3.74
N ILE A 305 20.86 -4.24 4.11
CA ILE A 305 20.72 -3.15 3.14
C ILE A 305 21.85 -3.14 2.11
N SER A 306 23.11 -3.19 2.56
CA SER A 306 24.25 -3.18 1.65
C SER A 306 24.27 -4.39 0.70
N PRO A 307 24.07 -5.64 1.15
CA PRO A 307 23.96 -6.78 0.22
C PRO A 307 22.74 -6.71 -0.71
N LEU A 308 21.59 -6.18 -0.27
CA LEU A 308 20.45 -5.96 -1.17
C LEU A 308 20.75 -4.90 -2.22
N ALA A 309 21.47 -3.83 -1.85
CA ALA A 309 21.89 -2.79 -2.78
C ALA A 309 22.86 -3.33 -3.84
N GLU A 310 23.79 -4.22 -3.47
CA GLU A 310 24.66 -4.91 -4.42
C GLU A 310 23.87 -5.77 -5.42
N ILE A 311 22.86 -6.52 -4.93
CA ILE A 311 21.96 -7.30 -5.78
C ILE A 311 21.21 -6.36 -6.73
N PHE A 312 20.72 -5.21 -6.25
CA PHE A 312 20.00 -4.24 -7.04
C PHE A 312 20.84 -3.67 -8.17
N ILE A 313 22.08 -3.23 -7.87
CA ILE A 313 23.04 -2.75 -8.86
C ILE A 313 23.39 -3.84 -9.88
N LYS A 314 23.73 -5.05 -9.40
CA LYS A 314 24.11 -6.19 -10.25
C LYS A 314 23.00 -6.59 -11.23
N ASN A 315 21.73 -6.42 -10.84
CA ASN A 315 20.57 -6.68 -11.69
C ASN A 315 20.05 -5.42 -12.40
N ASN A 316 20.94 -4.44 -12.65
CA ASN A 316 20.61 -3.21 -13.39
C ASN A 316 19.36 -2.50 -12.85
N PHE A 317 19.24 -2.43 -11.52
CA PHE A 317 18.12 -1.80 -10.80
C PHE A 317 16.73 -2.45 -11.05
N GLU A 318 16.69 -3.75 -11.30
CA GLU A 318 15.43 -4.51 -11.29
C GLU A 318 14.95 -4.74 -9.85
N ILE A 319 13.70 -4.38 -9.57
CA ILE A 319 13.10 -4.42 -8.21
C ILE A 319 12.86 -5.86 -7.75
N LYS A 320 12.36 -6.70 -8.65
CA LYS A 320 11.97 -8.09 -8.33
C LYS A 320 13.08 -8.91 -7.66
N PRO A 321 14.35 -8.94 -8.12
CA PRO A 321 15.42 -9.71 -7.47
C PRO A 321 15.70 -9.29 -6.02
N VAL A 322 15.52 -8.00 -5.70
CA VAL A 322 15.70 -7.47 -4.34
C VAL A 322 14.62 -8.02 -3.41
N LEU A 323 13.35 -7.93 -3.84
CA LEU A 323 12.22 -8.45 -3.07
C LEU A 323 12.27 -9.98 -2.93
N GLU A 324 12.64 -10.69 -3.98
CA GLU A 324 12.79 -12.14 -3.95
C GLU A 324 13.85 -12.58 -2.92
N LYS A 325 15.01 -11.90 -2.93
CA LYS A 325 16.07 -12.18 -1.95
C LYS A 325 15.63 -11.89 -0.53
N LEU A 326 14.95 -10.76 -0.31
CA LEU A 326 14.46 -10.35 1.00
C LEU A 326 13.42 -11.33 1.54
N PHE A 327 12.38 -11.65 0.77
CA PHE A 327 11.26 -12.50 1.21
C PHE A 327 11.61 -14.00 1.31
N GLN A 328 12.77 -14.42 0.85
CA GLN A 328 13.29 -15.78 1.04
C GLN A 328 14.35 -15.87 2.13
N SER A 329 14.67 -14.78 2.82
CA SER A 329 15.77 -14.72 3.79
C SER A 329 15.38 -15.17 5.20
N GLU A 330 16.33 -15.70 5.97
CA GLU A 330 16.18 -15.99 7.39
C GLU A 330 15.80 -14.73 8.18
N HIS A 331 16.36 -13.58 7.80
CA HIS A 331 16.04 -12.30 8.44
C HIS A 331 14.57 -11.94 8.37
N PHE A 332 13.91 -12.13 7.22
CA PHE A 332 12.50 -11.81 7.04
C PHE A 332 11.58 -12.64 7.94
N TYR A 333 11.95 -13.88 8.22
CA TYR A 333 11.20 -14.80 9.07
C TYR A 333 11.67 -14.88 10.53
N ASP A 334 12.56 -13.96 10.94
CA ASP A 334 12.92 -13.86 12.35
C ASP A 334 11.67 -13.55 13.19
N PRO A 335 11.42 -14.28 14.28
CA PRO A 335 10.29 -14.02 15.18
C PRO A 335 10.16 -12.56 15.65
N LEU A 336 11.27 -11.81 15.71
CA LEU A 336 11.28 -10.39 16.06
C LEU A 336 10.48 -9.52 15.06
N TYR A 337 10.32 -9.96 13.81
CA TYR A 337 9.65 -9.20 12.77
C TYR A 337 8.24 -9.67 12.46
N ILE A 338 7.79 -10.77 13.09
CA ILE A 338 6.42 -11.28 12.95
C ILE A 338 5.47 -10.43 13.80
N GLY A 339 4.50 -9.78 13.16
CA GLY A 339 3.51 -8.94 13.86
C GLY A 339 4.09 -7.70 14.52
N CYS A 340 5.18 -7.11 13.99
CA CYS A 340 5.85 -5.95 14.57
C CYS A 340 5.44 -4.61 13.96
N GLN A 341 4.72 -4.61 12.83
CA GLN A 341 4.31 -3.36 12.17
C GLN A 341 2.83 -3.04 12.42
N ILE A 342 2.55 -1.79 12.73
CA ILE A 342 1.19 -1.27 12.82
C ILE A 342 0.62 -1.15 11.40
N LYS A 343 -0.56 -1.73 11.17
CA LYS A 343 -1.31 -1.54 9.92
C LYS A 343 -1.59 -0.05 9.70
N SER A 344 -1.27 0.50 8.55
CA SER A 344 -1.75 1.84 8.17
C SER A 344 -3.28 1.87 8.10
N PRO A 345 -3.93 3.03 8.10
CA PRO A 345 -5.39 3.11 7.96
C PRO A 345 -5.94 2.40 6.73
N ILE A 346 -5.29 2.53 5.57
CA ILE A 346 -5.66 1.79 4.35
C ILE A 346 -5.55 0.29 4.59
N GLU A 347 -4.42 -0.18 5.15
CA GLU A 347 -4.22 -1.59 5.46
C GLU A 347 -5.22 -2.10 6.49
N HIS A 348 -5.54 -1.33 7.53
CA HIS A 348 -6.51 -1.70 8.55
C HIS A 348 -7.91 -1.91 7.96
N VAL A 349 -8.38 -0.97 7.15
CA VAL A 349 -9.70 -1.05 6.52
C VAL A 349 -9.76 -2.20 5.51
N VAL A 350 -8.81 -2.26 4.57
CA VAL A 350 -8.84 -3.27 3.50
C VAL A 350 -8.58 -4.67 4.05
N SER A 351 -7.68 -4.83 5.05
CA SER A 351 -7.45 -6.15 5.65
C SER A 351 -8.69 -6.68 6.36
N CYS A 352 -9.43 -5.84 7.08
CA CYS A 352 -10.72 -6.24 7.67
C CYS A 352 -11.68 -6.79 6.60
N LEU A 353 -11.81 -6.10 5.46
CA LEU A 353 -12.70 -6.55 4.39
C LEU A 353 -12.27 -7.90 3.79
N ARG A 354 -10.98 -8.09 3.60
CA ARG A 354 -10.43 -9.31 2.98
C ARG A 354 -10.36 -10.50 3.94
N GLU A 355 -9.87 -10.29 5.16
CA GLU A 355 -9.75 -11.34 6.19
C GLU A 355 -11.10 -11.99 6.48
N PHE A 356 -12.17 -11.20 6.53
CA PHE A 356 -13.54 -11.69 6.70
C PHE A 356 -14.25 -12.09 5.40
N ASN A 357 -13.54 -12.10 4.28
CA ASN A 357 -14.06 -12.46 2.96
C ASN A 357 -15.36 -11.71 2.59
N ILE A 358 -15.42 -10.42 2.90
CA ILE A 358 -16.60 -9.58 2.65
C ILE A 358 -16.73 -9.32 1.15
N SER A 359 -17.90 -9.58 0.61
CA SER A 359 -18.23 -9.35 -0.81
C SER A 359 -18.86 -7.98 -1.01
N PHE A 360 -18.46 -7.32 -2.09
CA PHE A 360 -19.07 -6.10 -2.59
C PHE A 360 -19.92 -6.37 -3.83
N PRO A 361 -20.87 -5.50 -4.19
CA PRO A 361 -21.51 -5.53 -5.51
C PRO A 361 -20.45 -5.49 -6.62
N ASN A 362 -20.77 -6.04 -7.78
CA ASN A 362 -19.85 -6.03 -8.91
C ASN A 362 -19.57 -4.58 -9.36
N ALA A 363 -18.29 -4.20 -9.42
CA ALA A 363 -17.86 -2.83 -9.71
C ALA A 363 -18.11 -2.38 -11.17
N ILE A 364 -18.58 -3.29 -12.05
CA ILE A 364 -18.94 -3.00 -13.43
C ILE A 364 -20.45 -3.05 -13.62
N SER A 365 -21.09 -4.17 -13.35
CA SER A 365 -22.54 -4.34 -13.56
C SER A 365 -23.40 -3.61 -12.53
N ASP A 366 -22.90 -3.46 -11.30
CA ASP A 366 -23.56 -2.83 -10.16
C ASP A 366 -22.75 -1.62 -9.64
N TYR A 367 -22.05 -0.92 -10.55
CA TYR A 367 -21.08 0.11 -10.21
C TYR A 367 -21.61 1.19 -9.25
N ALA A 368 -22.84 1.61 -9.39
CA ALA A 368 -23.45 2.66 -8.55
C ALA A 368 -23.50 2.25 -7.06
N ASP A 369 -23.88 1.00 -6.77
CA ASP A 369 -23.92 0.48 -5.41
C ASP A 369 -22.50 0.16 -4.90
N ALA A 370 -21.65 -0.41 -5.76
CA ALA A 370 -20.27 -0.73 -5.42
C ALA A 370 -19.48 0.53 -5.04
N TYR A 371 -19.52 1.57 -5.86
CA TYR A 371 -18.78 2.83 -5.62
C TYR A 371 -19.35 3.60 -4.42
N TYR A 372 -20.65 3.54 -4.17
CA TYR A 372 -21.23 4.08 -2.93
C TYR A 372 -20.63 3.39 -1.70
N LEU A 373 -20.56 2.05 -1.71
CA LEU A 373 -20.03 1.27 -0.60
C LEU A 373 -18.49 1.42 -0.47
N PHE A 374 -17.76 1.54 -1.58
CA PHE A 374 -16.33 1.89 -1.56
C PHE A 374 -16.09 3.27 -0.97
N ASN A 375 -16.97 4.25 -1.23
CA ASN A 375 -16.87 5.59 -0.64
C ASN A 375 -16.95 5.57 0.89
N ASN A 376 -17.75 4.68 1.47
CA ASN A 376 -17.78 4.51 2.93
C ASN A 376 -16.41 4.04 3.45
N MET A 377 -15.72 3.18 2.71
CA MET A 377 -14.37 2.72 3.09
C MET A 377 -13.34 3.85 2.95
N VAL A 378 -13.40 4.64 1.86
CA VAL A 378 -12.57 5.85 1.71
C VAL A 378 -12.78 6.79 2.89
N SER A 379 -14.04 7.03 3.28
CA SER A 379 -14.37 7.89 4.43
C SER A 379 -13.78 7.37 5.74
N GLN A 380 -13.75 6.03 5.94
CA GLN A 380 -13.09 5.45 7.12
C GLN A 380 -11.56 5.64 7.08
N MET A 381 -10.92 5.44 5.93
CA MET A 381 -9.47 5.68 5.79
C MET A 381 -9.10 7.12 6.11
N ILE A 382 -9.88 8.09 5.59
CA ILE A 382 -9.71 9.53 5.88
C ILE A 382 -9.89 9.81 7.38
N ASN A 383 -10.94 9.27 7.99
CA ASN A 383 -11.23 9.44 9.42
C ASN A 383 -10.13 8.87 10.33
N LEU A 384 -9.40 7.89 9.84
CA LEU A 384 -8.24 7.27 10.50
C LEU A 384 -6.91 7.97 10.19
N GLY A 385 -6.92 9.03 9.37
CA GLY A 385 -5.75 9.86 9.09
C GLY A 385 -4.97 9.52 7.82
N GLN A 386 -5.53 8.69 6.91
CA GLN A 386 -4.88 8.41 5.62
C GLN A 386 -5.86 8.59 4.46
N ASN A 387 -5.78 9.73 3.78
CA ASN A 387 -6.59 10.01 2.59
C ASN A 387 -5.95 9.37 1.35
N PRO A 388 -6.56 8.37 0.70
CA PRO A 388 -5.98 7.74 -0.48
C PRO A 388 -5.59 8.78 -1.54
N SER A 389 -4.36 8.70 -2.08
CA SER A 389 -3.80 9.58 -3.12
C SER A 389 -3.69 11.07 -2.77
N ASP A 390 -3.86 11.43 -1.49
CA ASP A 390 -3.60 12.76 -0.97
C ASP A 390 -2.71 12.69 0.28
N PRO A 391 -1.42 12.36 0.13
CA PRO A 391 -0.46 12.47 1.23
C PRO A 391 -0.30 13.93 1.66
N PRO A 392 0.18 14.20 2.89
CA PRO A 392 0.26 15.57 3.41
C PRO A 392 1.31 16.45 2.72
N ASN A 393 2.24 15.85 1.99
CA ASN A 393 3.27 16.57 1.23
C ASN A 393 4.02 15.61 0.27
N VAL A 394 4.98 16.16 -0.47
CA VAL A 394 5.80 15.42 -1.46
C VAL A 394 6.62 14.26 -0.86
N ALA A 395 6.94 14.29 0.43
CA ALA A 395 7.63 13.19 1.10
C ALA A 395 6.72 12.00 1.45
N GLY A 396 5.42 12.12 1.18
CA GLY A 396 4.43 11.09 1.46
C GLY A 396 3.90 11.15 2.90
N TRP A 397 3.32 10.03 3.37
CA TRP A 397 2.89 9.92 4.77
C TRP A 397 4.10 9.70 5.69
N PRO A 398 4.25 10.53 6.74
CA PRO A 398 5.41 10.48 7.65
C PRO A 398 5.64 9.11 8.29
N ALA A 399 4.56 8.38 8.56
CA ALA A 399 4.59 7.07 9.18
C ALA A 399 5.43 6.02 8.43
N TYR A 400 5.80 6.27 7.18
CA TYR A 400 6.63 5.35 6.41
C TYR A 400 8.11 5.76 6.30
N TYR A 401 8.44 7.05 6.50
CA TYR A 401 9.74 7.56 6.05
C TYR A 401 10.43 8.55 6.97
N GLN A 402 9.81 8.99 8.04
CA GLN A 402 10.42 9.99 8.93
C GLN A 402 11.05 9.38 10.17
N VAL A 403 12.11 10.01 10.64
CA VAL A 403 12.80 9.69 11.91
C VAL A 403 12.58 10.86 12.87
N PRO A 404 12.24 10.60 14.15
CA PRO A 404 12.01 9.29 14.78
C PRO A 404 10.66 8.67 14.39
N GLU A 405 10.63 7.43 14.20
CA GLU A 405 9.66 6.33 14.26
C GLU A 405 8.18 6.70 14.13
N PHE A 406 7.79 7.39 13.05
CA PHE A 406 6.43 7.91 12.87
C PHE A 406 5.37 6.86 12.47
N TYR A 407 5.75 5.61 12.18
CA TYR A 407 4.73 4.57 11.94
C TYR A 407 3.80 4.38 13.14
N GLU A 408 4.27 4.69 14.35
CA GLU A 408 3.47 4.71 15.58
C GLU A 408 2.37 5.79 15.55
N LEU A 409 2.49 6.82 14.71
CA LEU A 409 1.46 7.85 14.53
C LEU A 409 0.14 7.31 13.97
N TRP A 410 0.15 6.12 13.36
CA TRP A 410 -1.09 5.48 12.94
C TRP A 410 -2.01 5.09 14.11
N ILE A 411 -1.48 4.99 15.33
CA ILE A 411 -2.23 4.70 16.54
C ILE A 411 -1.91 5.75 17.61
N ASN A 412 -2.94 6.49 18.02
CA ASN A 412 -2.88 7.48 19.08
C ASN A 412 -4.24 7.53 19.82
N ALA A 413 -4.40 8.46 20.77
CA ALA A 413 -5.62 8.60 21.56
C ALA A 413 -6.88 8.92 20.73
N ASP A 414 -6.74 9.49 19.53
CA ASP A 414 -7.84 9.76 18.61
C ASP A 414 -8.11 8.58 17.67
N THR A 415 -7.06 8.03 17.05
CA THR A 415 -7.22 7.04 15.99
C THR A 415 -7.54 5.64 16.50
N LEU A 416 -7.01 5.20 17.66
CA LEU A 416 -7.30 3.87 18.21
C LEU A 416 -8.79 3.65 18.49
N PRO A 417 -9.52 4.55 19.18
CA PRO A 417 -10.97 4.41 19.34
C PRO A 417 -11.72 4.40 18.01
N LYS A 418 -11.28 5.17 17.02
CA LYS A 418 -11.89 5.19 15.68
C LYS A 418 -11.68 3.87 14.93
N ARG A 419 -10.49 3.25 15.06
CA ARG A 419 -10.18 1.92 14.49
C ARG A 419 -11.11 0.86 15.09
N ASN A 420 -11.25 0.84 16.40
CA ASN A 420 -12.14 -0.08 17.11
C ASN A 420 -13.61 0.16 16.72
N LYS A 421 -14.04 1.42 16.63
CA LYS A 421 -15.40 1.77 16.18
C LYS A 421 -15.69 1.27 14.76
N PHE A 422 -14.73 1.36 13.84
CA PHE A 422 -14.88 0.83 12.49
C PHE A 422 -15.08 -0.70 12.51
N THR A 423 -14.22 -1.45 13.20
CA THR A 423 -14.35 -2.91 13.28
C THR A 423 -15.63 -3.34 13.99
N ASP A 424 -16.02 -2.66 15.07
CA ASP A 424 -17.28 -2.91 15.77
C ASP A 424 -18.48 -2.66 14.85
N LEU A 425 -18.46 -1.57 14.08
CA LEU A 425 -19.52 -1.28 13.09
C LEU A 425 -19.63 -2.41 12.04
N MET A 426 -18.49 -2.91 11.54
CA MET A 426 -18.48 -3.99 10.55
C MET A 426 -19.07 -5.29 11.11
N VAL A 427 -18.88 -5.57 12.41
CA VAL A 427 -19.49 -6.72 13.11
C VAL A 427 -20.98 -6.51 13.36
N GLU A 428 -21.39 -5.31 13.77
CA GLU A 428 -22.79 -5.07 14.21
C GLU A 428 -23.75 -4.91 13.03
N SER A 429 -23.44 -4.03 12.12
CA SER A 429 -24.37 -3.66 11.05
C SER A 429 -23.72 -3.54 9.67
N GLY A 430 -22.45 -3.14 9.60
CA GLY A 430 -21.79 -2.76 8.35
C GLY A 430 -22.49 -1.60 7.63
N TYR A 431 -22.38 -1.61 6.30
CA TYR A 431 -22.97 -0.64 5.40
C TYR A 431 -23.96 -1.32 4.45
N THR A 432 -25.05 -0.63 4.12
CA THR A 432 -26.07 -1.16 3.22
C THR A 432 -26.42 -0.14 2.14
N ARG A 433 -26.53 -0.61 0.89
CA ARG A 433 -27.04 0.18 -0.23
C ARG A 433 -28.00 -0.68 -1.07
N ASN A 434 -29.24 -0.23 -1.27
CA ASN A 434 -30.26 -0.93 -2.07
C ASN A 434 -30.38 -2.43 -1.71
N GLY A 435 -30.41 -2.75 -0.41
CA GLY A 435 -30.47 -4.13 0.10
C GLY A 435 -29.16 -4.92 0.05
N LYS A 436 -28.10 -4.40 -0.61
CA LYS A 436 -26.79 -5.04 -0.66
C LYS A 436 -25.97 -4.63 0.57
N LYS A 437 -25.58 -5.61 1.37
CA LYS A 437 -24.93 -5.41 2.67
C LYS A 437 -23.45 -5.77 2.63
N VAL A 438 -22.61 -4.86 3.12
CA VAL A 438 -21.17 -5.03 3.34
C VAL A 438 -20.94 -5.03 4.85
N ALA A 439 -20.85 -6.23 5.45
CA ALA A 439 -20.71 -6.44 6.89
C ALA A 439 -20.06 -7.80 7.15
N ILE A 440 -19.56 -8.02 8.36
CA ILE A 440 -19.06 -9.32 8.79
C ILE A 440 -20.25 -10.22 9.12
N ASP A 441 -20.38 -11.32 8.38
CA ASP A 441 -21.25 -12.44 8.77
C ASP A 441 -20.47 -13.35 9.72
N THR A 442 -20.73 -13.23 11.02
CA THR A 442 -19.97 -13.90 12.06
C THR A 442 -20.07 -15.41 12.01
N ILE A 443 -21.26 -15.92 11.65
CA ILE A 443 -21.52 -17.38 11.57
C ILE A 443 -20.89 -17.96 10.29
N ALA A 444 -21.07 -17.28 9.16
CA ALA A 444 -20.42 -17.69 7.91
C ALA A 444 -18.90 -17.67 8.06
N PHE A 445 -18.34 -16.65 8.73
CA PHE A 445 -16.91 -16.58 9.00
C PHE A 445 -16.42 -17.73 9.90
N ALA A 446 -17.14 -18.03 11.01
CA ALA A 446 -16.79 -19.16 11.87
C ALA A 446 -16.74 -20.48 11.10
N LYS A 447 -17.73 -20.74 10.23
CA LYS A 447 -17.77 -21.91 9.35
C LYS A 447 -16.65 -21.92 8.30
N TYR A 448 -16.27 -20.74 7.81
CA TYR A 448 -15.23 -20.62 6.78
C TYR A 448 -13.83 -20.95 7.31
N ILE A 449 -13.53 -20.58 8.56
CA ILE A 449 -12.19 -20.75 9.14
C ILE A 449 -12.03 -22.01 10.00
N CYS A 450 -13.13 -22.68 10.39
CA CYS A 450 -13.14 -23.78 11.33
C CYS A 450 -14.06 -24.89 10.85
N ALA A 451 -13.54 -26.11 10.75
CA ALA A 451 -14.33 -27.28 10.33
C ALA A 451 -15.32 -27.75 11.42
N THR A 452 -14.99 -27.52 12.69
CA THR A 452 -15.78 -27.94 13.85
C THR A 452 -16.11 -26.74 14.77
N PRO A 453 -16.91 -25.75 14.29
CA PRO A 453 -17.19 -24.54 15.08
C PRO A 453 -18.00 -24.80 16.36
N ASN A 454 -18.58 -25.98 16.51
CA ASN A 454 -19.26 -26.43 17.72
C ASN A 454 -18.31 -26.78 18.88
N ASP A 455 -17.02 -26.99 18.61
CA ASP A 455 -15.99 -27.08 19.65
C ASP A 455 -15.44 -25.67 19.96
N PRO A 456 -15.68 -25.11 21.16
CA PRO A 456 -15.26 -23.76 21.48
C PRO A 456 -13.74 -23.57 21.57
N ASN A 457 -12.99 -24.66 21.84
CA ASN A 457 -11.52 -24.61 21.89
C ASN A 457 -10.94 -24.47 20.48
N ILE A 458 -11.41 -25.34 19.57
CA ILE A 458 -10.98 -25.33 18.15
C ILE A 458 -11.39 -24.01 17.49
N LEU A 459 -12.59 -23.51 17.77
CA LEU A 459 -13.09 -22.24 17.21
C LEU A 459 -12.22 -21.05 17.66
N ILE A 460 -11.92 -20.93 18.95
CA ILE A 460 -11.08 -19.85 19.46
C ILE A 460 -9.68 -19.90 18.85
N ASP A 461 -9.06 -21.08 18.80
CA ASP A 461 -7.76 -21.24 18.18
C ASP A 461 -7.77 -20.87 16.68
N ALA A 462 -8.81 -21.26 15.96
CA ALA A 462 -8.98 -20.89 14.56
C ALA A 462 -9.15 -19.37 14.35
N LEU A 463 -9.91 -18.69 15.23
CA LEU A 463 -10.08 -17.23 15.17
C LEU A 463 -8.75 -16.51 15.36
N PHE A 464 -7.99 -16.84 16.42
CA PHE A 464 -6.68 -16.23 16.64
C PHE A 464 -5.67 -16.59 15.54
N ALA A 465 -5.64 -17.85 15.09
CA ALA A 465 -4.76 -18.27 14.01
C ALA A 465 -5.00 -17.52 12.68
N ASN A 466 -6.22 -17.08 12.39
CA ASN A 466 -6.53 -16.31 11.19
C ASN A 466 -6.33 -14.80 11.37
N LEU A 467 -6.79 -14.23 12.47
CA LEU A 467 -6.90 -12.78 12.64
C LEU A 467 -5.63 -12.13 13.21
N VAL A 468 -4.91 -12.80 14.10
CA VAL A 468 -3.78 -12.24 14.85
C VAL A 468 -2.45 -12.81 14.32
N SER A 469 -1.41 -11.97 14.21
CA SER A 469 -0.11 -12.36 13.66
C SER A 469 0.86 -12.93 14.68
N THR A 470 0.63 -12.68 15.98
CA THR A 470 1.46 -13.11 17.10
C THR A 470 0.74 -14.16 17.94
N ASP A 471 1.51 -14.92 18.74
CA ASP A 471 0.90 -15.84 19.68
C ASP A 471 0.22 -15.07 20.82
N VAL A 472 -0.95 -15.57 21.20
CA VAL A 472 -1.75 -15.04 22.30
C VAL A 472 -1.77 -16.08 23.44
N SER A 473 -1.67 -15.61 24.69
CA SER A 473 -1.58 -16.51 25.84
C SER A 473 -2.78 -17.46 25.95
N ALA A 474 -2.52 -18.70 26.33
CA ALA A 474 -3.56 -19.70 26.59
C ALA A 474 -4.57 -19.22 27.65
N THR A 475 -4.11 -18.43 28.63
CA THR A 475 -4.97 -17.83 29.65
C THR A 475 -5.98 -16.86 29.04
N LEU A 476 -5.58 -15.99 28.12
CA LEU A 476 -6.51 -15.07 27.46
C LEU A 476 -7.55 -15.85 26.64
N LYS A 477 -7.11 -16.85 25.86
CA LYS A 477 -8.03 -17.70 25.07
C LYS A 477 -9.05 -18.42 25.98
N ALA A 478 -8.60 -19.00 27.08
CA ALA A 478 -9.46 -19.68 28.05
C ALA A 478 -10.47 -18.72 28.71
N ASN A 479 -10.03 -17.51 29.06
CA ASN A 479 -10.90 -16.49 29.63
C ASN A 479 -11.97 -16.03 28.61
N LEU A 480 -11.61 -15.77 27.36
CA LEU A 480 -12.56 -15.39 26.31
C LEU A 480 -13.57 -16.51 26.02
N LYS A 481 -13.10 -17.75 25.96
CA LYS A 481 -13.99 -18.91 25.86
C LYS A 481 -15.04 -18.88 26.98
N LYS A 482 -14.58 -18.86 28.23
CA LYS A 482 -15.46 -18.89 29.39
C LYS A 482 -16.42 -17.70 29.42
N GLN A 483 -15.91 -16.49 29.33
CA GLN A 483 -16.73 -15.29 29.53
C GLN A 483 -17.69 -15.00 28.37
N ILE A 484 -17.30 -15.34 27.13
CA ILE A 484 -18.07 -14.98 25.93
C ILE A 484 -18.78 -16.19 25.35
N LEU A 485 -18.07 -17.21 24.87
CA LEU A 485 -18.73 -18.35 24.20
C LEU A 485 -19.60 -19.18 25.18
N LEU A 486 -19.10 -19.39 26.40
CA LEU A 486 -19.82 -20.16 27.42
C LEU A 486 -20.72 -19.28 28.27
N SER A 487 -20.78 -17.95 28.05
CA SER A 487 -21.59 -17.01 28.85
C SER A 487 -21.31 -17.09 30.35
N GLY A 488 -20.03 -17.22 30.74
CA GLY A 488 -19.57 -17.32 32.11
C GLY A 488 -19.59 -18.75 32.70
N GLN A 489 -20.16 -19.71 31.99
CA GLN A 489 -20.25 -21.10 32.44
C GLN A 489 -18.90 -21.85 32.34
N LEU A 490 -18.77 -23.02 32.98
CA LEU A 490 -17.54 -23.80 33.01
C LEU A 490 -17.48 -24.91 31.96
N SER A 491 -18.63 -25.46 31.57
CA SER A 491 -18.70 -26.57 30.62
C SER A 491 -18.76 -26.12 29.18
N ASP A 492 -17.96 -26.69 28.30
CA ASP A 492 -17.97 -26.46 26.86
C ASP A 492 -19.32 -26.81 26.22
N TYR A 493 -20.11 -27.65 26.88
CA TYR A 493 -21.48 -28.02 26.51
C TYR A 493 -22.36 -26.81 26.16
N TYR A 494 -22.25 -25.70 26.89
CA TYR A 494 -23.09 -24.50 26.68
C TYR A 494 -22.89 -23.82 25.34
N TRP A 495 -21.71 -23.94 24.75
CA TRP A 495 -21.48 -23.48 23.38
C TRP A 495 -21.86 -24.55 22.37
N THR A 496 -21.41 -25.79 22.60
CA THR A 496 -21.67 -26.93 21.70
C THR A 496 -23.17 -27.14 21.47
N ASP A 497 -23.95 -27.08 22.57
CA ASP A 497 -25.41 -27.22 22.49
C ASP A 497 -26.05 -26.05 21.73
N ALA A 498 -25.68 -24.81 22.03
CA ALA A 498 -26.19 -23.63 21.31
C ALA A 498 -25.89 -23.68 19.81
N TRP A 499 -24.67 -24.08 19.44
CA TRP A 499 -24.29 -24.21 18.05
C TRP A 499 -25.06 -25.34 17.34
N ASN A 500 -25.17 -26.51 17.98
CA ASN A 500 -25.89 -27.65 17.41
C ASN A 500 -27.40 -27.38 17.30
N ALA A 501 -28.01 -26.72 18.29
CA ALA A 501 -29.40 -26.29 18.20
C ALA A 501 -29.63 -25.32 17.02
N TYR A 502 -28.71 -24.39 16.78
CA TYR A 502 -28.75 -23.51 15.60
C TYR A 502 -28.59 -24.31 14.29
N GLN A 503 -27.71 -25.30 14.22
CA GLN A 503 -27.54 -26.16 13.03
C GLN A 503 -28.78 -27.03 12.76
N ALA A 504 -29.41 -27.54 13.79
CA ALA A 504 -30.61 -28.36 13.67
C ALA A 504 -31.83 -27.52 13.25
N SER A 505 -31.95 -26.30 13.77
CA SER A 505 -33.04 -25.39 13.45
C SER A 505 -32.62 -23.93 13.62
N ALA A 506 -32.45 -23.21 12.51
CA ALA A 506 -32.04 -21.83 12.49
C ALA A 506 -33.17 -20.85 12.84
N THR A 507 -33.89 -21.14 13.95
CA THR A 507 -34.88 -20.19 14.47
C THR A 507 -34.21 -18.86 14.83
N THR A 508 -34.97 -17.77 14.89
CA THR A 508 -34.49 -16.44 15.32
C THR A 508 -33.81 -16.52 16.71
N ILE A 509 -34.33 -17.34 17.62
CA ILE A 509 -33.79 -17.51 18.97
C ILE A 509 -32.40 -18.19 18.88
N ASN A 510 -32.30 -19.35 18.24
CA ASN A 510 -31.07 -20.10 18.13
C ASN A 510 -29.99 -19.31 17.37
N PHE A 511 -30.37 -18.63 16.27
CA PHE A 511 -29.50 -17.73 15.56
C PHE A 511 -28.94 -16.62 16.46
N ASN A 512 -29.81 -15.94 17.20
CA ASN A 512 -29.40 -14.82 18.06
C ASN A 512 -28.44 -15.27 19.17
N ILE A 513 -28.67 -16.43 19.79
CA ILE A 513 -27.79 -16.96 20.85
C ILE A 513 -26.36 -17.13 20.33
N VAL A 514 -26.20 -17.75 19.16
CA VAL A 514 -24.87 -17.97 18.54
C VAL A 514 -24.28 -16.66 18.03
N ASN A 515 -25.04 -15.86 17.31
CA ASN A 515 -24.58 -14.64 16.65
C ASN A 515 -24.11 -13.57 17.66
N VAL A 516 -24.86 -13.37 18.75
CA VAL A 516 -24.48 -12.39 19.79
C VAL A 516 -23.14 -12.76 20.45
N ARG A 517 -22.92 -14.05 20.76
CA ARG A 517 -21.65 -14.52 21.34
C ARG A 517 -20.48 -14.37 20.35
N LEU A 518 -20.69 -14.72 19.07
CA LEU A 518 -19.67 -14.53 18.04
C LEU A 518 -19.35 -13.05 17.80
N LYS A 519 -20.36 -12.18 17.76
CA LYS A 519 -20.16 -10.74 17.64
C LYS A 519 -19.31 -10.21 18.81
N ALA A 520 -19.65 -10.56 20.04
CA ALA A 520 -18.88 -10.15 21.22
C ALA A 520 -17.44 -10.63 21.17
N LEU A 521 -17.22 -11.88 20.76
CA LEU A 521 -15.87 -12.46 20.64
C LEU A 521 -15.05 -11.77 19.55
N LEU A 522 -15.60 -11.57 18.37
CA LEU A 522 -14.91 -10.90 17.27
C LEU A 522 -14.58 -9.44 17.58
N LYS A 523 -15.50 -8.69 18.18
CA LYS A 523 -15.22 -7.32 18.63
C LYS A 523 -14.06 -7.31 19.64
N TYR A 524 -14.05 -8.22 20.60
CA TYR A 524 -12.96 -8.29 21.55
C TYR A 524 -11.61 -8.56 20.83
N ILE A 525 -11.55 -9.57 19.96
CA ILE A 525 -10.32 -9.93 19.25
C ILE A 525 -9.83 -8.77 18.37
N MET A 526 -10.72 -8.10 17.63
CA MET A 526 -10.33 -6.99 16.74
C MET A 526 -9.97 -5.70 17.49
N ASN A 527 -10.33 -5.58 18.77
CA ASN A 527 -9.94 -4.47 19.62
C ASN A 527 -8.62 -4.73 20.36
N LEU A 528 -8.05 -5.94 20.27
CA LEU A 528 -6.73 -6.25 20.83
C LEU A 528 -5.62 -5.48 20.09
N PRO A 529 -4.55 -5.08 20.79
CA PRO A 529 -3.36 -4.51 20.16
C PRO A 529 -2.78 -5.39 19.05
N GLU A 530 -2.79 -6.71 19.24
CA GLU A 530 -2.25 -7.69 18.29
C GLU A 530 -3.01 -7.71 16.97
N TYR A 531 -4.30 -7.36 16.95
CA TYR A 531 -5.05 -7.23 15.70
C TYR A 531 -4.64 -5.99 14.90
N GLN A 532 -4.13 -4.95 15.56
CA GLN A 532 -3.65 -3.74 14.89
C GLN A 532 -2.34 -3.97 14.11
N LEU A 533 -1.68 -5.11 14.32
CA LEU A 533 -0.35 -5.45 13.79
C LEU A 533 -0.41 -6.41 12.58
N GLN A 534 0.68 -6.37 11.81
CA GLN A 534 0.88 -7.25 10.66
C GLN A 534 2.32 -7.78 10.58
#